data_2182cab1d9356019698301c57b7f6bd8
#
_entry.id   2182cab1d9356019698301c57b7f6bd8
#
_cell.length_a   1.000
_cell.length_b   1.000
_cell.length_c   1.000
_cell.angle_alpha   90.00
_cell.angle_beta   90.00
_cell.angle_gamma   90.00
#
_symmetry.space_group_name_H-M   'P 1'
#
loop_
_entity.id
_entity.type
_entity.pdbx_description
1 polymer ?
#
loop_
_entity_poly.entity_id
_entity_poly.type
_entity_poly.pdbx_seq_one_letter_code
_entity_poly.pdbx_strand_id
1 'polypeptide(L)'
;LSEFFGRAVAVGRGHDPRGETGILAYLAKERRTYEAIADDAKGDFDVERLTNPYHDTRVLNGEGNADVNAIMVGIDFEVGELVLADRLRERGTRIDLCVAHHPEGYASANLYRVMEMQADVLAKLGVPITVAEGILDPRLHEVQRRTMVKNHTRAVDAAKLLGFPFMCLHTVADNCVTTYLQDLFDGEGPETLADVVALLKAQPEYAEAKLHGSGLQILARSIKSEENAARIRAGEVFVDMTGGTGGSKWMFEKLATNTKVGTFVGMHISDENLEIAQNNHINVVIAGHAPSDSLGLNLLLDGVMAEEKLEVTACSGFVRVNRD
;
A
#
# COMPACT_ATOMS: atom_id res chain seq x y z
N LEU A 1 6.40 4.68 -20.89
CA LEU A 1 5.70 5.04 -19.66
C LEU A 1 4.48 4.14 -19.43
N SER A 2 3.56 4.04 -20.41
CA SER A 2 2.35 3.18 -20.28
C SER A 2 2.71 1.71 -20.09
N GLU A 3 3.76 1.21 -20.69
CA GLU A 3 4.22 -0.17 -20.55
C GLU A 3 4.73 -0.42 -19.11
N PHE A 4 5.58 0.46 -18.59
CA PHE A 4 6.05 0.39 -17.21
C PHE A 4 4.88 0.39 -16.22
N PHE A 5 3.93 1.33 -16.39
CA PHE A 5 2.73 1.41 -15.56
C PHE A 5 1.87 0.14 -15.65
N GLY A 6 1.65 -0.36 -16.86
CA GLY A 6 0.89 -1.59 -17.09
C GLY A 6 1.51 -2.81 -16.40
N ARG A 7 2.85 -2.95 -16.47
CA ARG A 7 3.59 -4.00 -15.75
C ARG A 7 3.45 -3.83 -14.23
N ALA A 8 3.56 -2.61 -13.69
CA ALA A 8 3.40 -2.36 -12.25
C ALA A 8 1.98 -2.74 -11.77
N VAL A 9 0.94 -2.38 -12.52
CA VAL A 9 -0.43 -2.80 -12.20
C VAL A 9 -0.59 -4.32 -12.30
N ALA A 10 0.02 -4.97 -13.28
CA ALA A 10 -0.04 -6.42 -13.44
C ALA A 10 0.65 -7.16 -12.27
N VAL A 11 1.84 -6.72 -11.84
CA VAL A 11 2.53 -7.26 -10.66
C VAL A 11 1.67 -7.07 -9.40
N GLY A 12 1.16 -5.85 -9.15
CA GLY A 12 0.30 -5.58 -8.00
C GLY A 12 -1.00 -6.39 -7.99
N ARG A 13 -1.58 -6.69 -9.16
CA ARG A 13 -2.73 -7.63 -9.29
C ARG A 13 -2.35 -9.06 -8.94
N GLY A 14 -1.16 -9.51 -9.32
CA GLY A 14 -0.66 -10.84 -8.97
C GLY A 14 -0.52 -11.05 -7.47
N HIS A 15 -0.34 -9.97 -6.71
CA HIS A 15 -0.22 -9.95 -5.25
C HIS A 15 -1.45 -9.40 -4.51
N ASP A 16 -2.57 -9.19 -5.20
CA ASP A 16 -3.79 -8.67 -4.56
C ASP A 16 -4.39 -9.72 -3.62
N PRO A 17 -4.57 -9.42 -2.33
CA PRO A 17 -5.11 -10.39 -1.37
C PRO A 17 -6.54 -10.83 -1.68
N ARG A 18 -7.29 -10.10 -2.50
CA ARG A 18 -8.60 -10.55 -3.01
C ARG A 18 -8.48 -11.72 -3.98
N GLY A 19 -7.33 -11.86 -4.64
CA GLY A 19 -7.09 -12.81 -5.72
C GLY A 19 -7.79 -12.41 -7.02
N GLU A 20 -7.46 -13.08 -8.11
CA GLU A 20 -7.96 -12.74 -9.46
C GLU A 20 -9.50 -12.72 -9.52
N THR A 21 -10.18 -13.64 -8.82
CA THR A 21 -11.66 -13.68 -8.79
C THR A 21 -12.25 -12.40 -8.19
N GLY A 22 -11.67 -11.90 -7.08
CA GLY A 22 -12.11 -10.64 -6.44
C GLY A 22 -11.86 -9.42 -7.33
N ILE A 23 -10.69 -9.36 -7.98
CA ILE A 23 -10.37 -8.29 -8.92
C ILE A 23 -11.34 -8.28 -10.10
N LEU A 24 -11.61 -9.43 -10.71
CA LEU A 24 -12.55 -9.53 -11.84
C LEU A 24 -13.99 -9.16 -11.43
N ALA A 25 -14.41 -9.54 -10.23
CA ALA A 25 -15.72 -9.16 -9.70
C ALA A 25 -15.82 -7.62 -9.52
N TYR A 26 -14.77 -6.99 -8.99
CA TYR A 26 -14.67 -5.55 -8.85
C TYR A 26 -14.73 -4.84 -10.21
N LEU A 27 -13.90 -5.24 -11.18
CA LEU A 27 -13.90 -4.65 -12.52
C LEU A 27 -15.24 -4.85 -13.25
N ALA A 28 -15.91 -5.97 -13.04
CA ALA A 28 -17.25 -6.19 -13.56
C ALA A 28 -18.30 -5.27 -12.92
N LYS A 29 -18.17 -4.95 -11.61
CA LYS A 29 -19.01 -3.94 -10.93
C LYS A 29 -18.80 -2.55 -11.55
N GLU A 30 -17.53 -2.15 -11.77
CA GLU A 30 -17.20 -0.87 -12.40
C GLU A 30 -17.75 -0.76 -13.83
N ARG A 31 -17.66 -1.83 -14.61
CA ARG A 31 -18.23 -1.89 -15.98
C ARG A 31 -19.75 -1.72 -15.97
N ARG A 32 -20.46 -2.43 -15.07
CA ARG A 32 -21.91 -2.23 -14.93
C ARG A 32 -22.27 -0.81 -14.52
N THR A 33 -21.46 -0.20 -13.64
CA THR A 33 -21.64 1.20 -13.24
C THR A 33 -21.51 2.13 -14.44
N TYR A 34 -20.46 1.96 -15.26
CA TYR A 34 -20.26 2.74 -16.48
C TYR A 34 -21.39 2.57 -17.50
N GLU A 35 -21.84 1.34 -17.70
CA GLU A 35 -22.93 1.02 -18.63
C GLU A 35 -24.27 1.63 -18.20
N ALA A 36 -24.48 1.81 -16.89
CA ALA A 36 -25.69 2.42 -16.34
C ALA A 36 -25.70 3.96 -16.40
N ILE A 37 -24.55 4.59 -16.69
CA ILE A 37 -24.45 6.06 -16.82
C ILE A 37 -25.08 6.52 -18.13
N ALA A 38 -25.87 7.58 -18.10
CA ALA A 38 -26.42 8.22 -19.29
C ALA A 38 -25.30 8.70 -20.24
N ASP A 39 -25.51 8.63 -21.54
CA ASP A 39 -24.44 8.89 -22.53
C ASP A 39 -23.82 10.28 -22.40
N ASP A 40 -24.61 11.29 -22.06
CA ASP A 40 -24.18 12.66 -21.81
C ASP A 40 -23.33 12.85 -20.55
N ALA A 41 -23.42 11.92 -19.59
CA ALA A 41 -22.64 11.91 -18.34
C ALA A 41 -21.41 10.98 -18.38
N LYS A 42 -21.24 10.16 -19.42
CA LYS A 42 -20.10 9.23 -19.55
C LYS A 42 -18.76 9.94 -19.61
N GLY A 43 -18.73 11.20 -20.08
CA GLY A 43 -17.52 12.01 -20.14
C GLY A 43 -16.89 12.32 -18.77
N ASP A 44 -17.68 12.26 -17.71
CA ASP A 44 -17.22 12.49 -16.32
C ASP A 44 -16.72 11.22 -15.64
N PHE A 45 -16.88 10.05 -16.29
CA PHE A 45 -16.43 8.78 -15.74
C PHE A 45 -14.94 8.56 -16.03
N ASP A 46 -14.20 8.22 -14.98
CA ASP A 46 -12.80 7.81 -15.09
C ASP A 46 -12.69 6.41 -15.74
N VAL A 47 -12.43 6.37 -17.04
CA VAL A 47 -12.41 5.14 -17.85
C VAL A 47 -11.27 4.18 -17.43
N GLU A 48 -10.22 4.66 -16.76
CA GLU A 48 -9.15 3.81 -16.25
C GLU A 48 -9.68 2.80 -15.22
N ARG A 49 -10.75 3.11 -14.49
CA ARG A 49 -11.45 2.21 -13.57
C ARG A 49 -11.95 0.91 -14.21
N LEU A 50 -12.09 0.88 -15.54
CA LEU A 50 -12.52 -0.32 -16.27
C LEU A 50 -11.40 -1.36 -16.40
N THR A 51 -10.15 -0.99 -16.14
CA THR A 51 -8.96 -1.84 -16.33
C THR A 51 -8.02 -1.84 -15.14
N ASN A 52 -7.92 -0.73 -14.42
CA ASN A 52 -7.10 -0.57 -13.21
C ASN A 52 -8.00 -0.53 -11.96
N PRO A 53 -7.92 -1.54 -11.06
CA PRO A 53 -8.76 -1.58 -9.85
C PRO A 53 -8.25 -0.67 -8.72
N TYR A 54 -7.14 0.04 -8.90
CA TYR A 54 -6.48 0.82 -7.86
C TYR A 54 -6.58 2.31 -8.15
N HIS A 55 -7.45 3.02 -7.44
CA HIS A 55 -7.68 4.46 -7.63
C HIS A 55 -6.49 5.33 -7.22
N ASP A 56 -5.64 4.83 -6.35
CA ASP A 56 -4.47 5.46 -5.78
C ASP A 56 -3.16 5.11 -6.49
N THR A 57 -3.25 4.38 -7.60
CA THR A 57 -2.13 4.01 -8.46
C THR A 57 -2.41 4.57 -9.85
N ARG A 58 -1.70 5.64 -10.24
CA ARG A 58 -2.00 6.45 -11.43
C ARG A 58 -0.77 7.06 -12.09
N VAL A 59 -0.82 7.19 -13.40
CA VAL A 59 0.03 8.16 -14.12
C VAL A 59 -0.57 9.55 -13.91
N LEU A 60 0.20 10.48 -13.35
CA LEU A 60 -0.24 11.83 -13.00
C LEU A 60 0.20 12.88 -14.01
N ASN A 61 1.32 12.63 -14.70
CA ASN A 61 1.86 13.48 -15.77
C ASN A 61 2.74 12.66 -16.70
N GLY A 62 2.76 12.99 -17.98
CA GLY A 62 3.61 12.41 -19.01
C GLY A 62 2.84 11.77 -20.17
N GLU A 63 3.52 11.60 -21.28
CA GLU A 63 2.98 10.96 -22.48
C GLU A 63 3.18 9.44 -22.40
N GLY A 64 2.16 8.66 -22.75
CA GLY A 64 2.17 7.21 -22.64
C GLY A 64 3.29 6.50 -23.40
N ASN A 65 3.77 7.11 -24.50
CA ASN A 65 4.85 6.60 -25.33
C ASN A 65 6.27 7.03 -24.88
N ALA A 66 6.40 7.77 -23.79
CA ALA A 66 7.73 8.16 -23.28
C ALA A 66 8.55 6.92 -22.88
N ASP A 67 9.80 6.88 -23.34
CA ASP A 67 10.76 5.84 -22.95
C ASP A 67 11.19 6.03 -21.50
N VAL A 68 11.27 4.93 -20.76
CA VAL A 68 11.68 4.93 -19.34
C VAL A 68 12.83 3.95 -19.17
N ASN A 69 14.03 4.45 -18.89
CA ASN A 69 15.23 3.65 -18.64
C ASN A 69 15.86 3.98 -17.28
N ALA A 70 15.54 5.15 -16.72
CA ALA A 70 16.00 5.60 -15.41
C ALA A 70 14.86 6.23 -14.64
N ILE A 71 14.66 5.77 -13.40
CA ILE A 71 13.59 6.24 -12.53
C ILE A 71 14.13 6.81 -11.24
N MET A 72 13.50 7.85 -10.70
CA MET A 72 13.72 8.32 -9.34
C MET A 72 12.51 7.95 -8.50
N VAL A 73 12.74 7.20 -7.42
CA VAL A 73 11.69 6.60 -6.60
C VAL A 73 11.79 7.11 -5.16
N GLY A 74 10.68 7.50 -4.60
CA GLY A 74 10.57 7.90 -3.19
C GLY A 74 9.24 7.47 -2.58
N ILE A 75 9.19 7.40 -1.24
CA ILE A 75 7.94 7.15 -0.53
C ILE A 75 7.04 8.37 -0.69
N ASP A 76 7.48 9.51 -0.22
CA ASP A 76 6.85 10.80 -0.48
C ASP A 76 7.53 11.48 -1.69
N PHE A 77 6.77 12.00 -2.61
CA PHE A 77 7.32 12.70 -3.77
C PHE A 77 6.51 13.96 -4.03
N GLU A 78 6.88 15.01 -3.32
CA GLU A 78 6.26 16.33 -3.42
C GLU A 78 7.07 17.27 -4.32
N VAL A 79 6.83 18.57 -4.19
CA VAL A 79 7.54 19.60 -4.96
C VAL A 79 9.05 19.57 -4.69
N GLY A 80 9.47 19.27 -3.46
CA GLY A 80 10.88 19.21 -3.06
C GLY A 80 11.65 18.13 -3.82
N GLU A 81 11.09 16.94 -3.94
CA GLU A 81 11.70 15.80 -4.65
C GLU A 81 11.74 16.04 -6.15
N LEU A 82 10.72 16.70 -6.72
CA LEU A 82 10.71 17.09 -8.14
C LEU A 82 11.77 18.13 -8.45
N VAL A 83 11.99 19.11 -7.55
CA VAL A 83 13.08 20.07 -7.69
C VAL A 83 14.45 19.38 -7.51
N LEU A 84 14.57 18.41 -6.60
CA LEU A 84 15.77 17.60 -6.46
C LEU A 84 16.07 16.81 -7.73
N ALA A 85 15.04 16.16 -8.32
CA ALA A 85 15.16 15.45 -9.59
C ALA A 85 15.68 16.37 -10.71
N ASP A 86 15.17 17.61 -10.81
CA ASP A 86 15.60 18.59 -11.77
C ASP A 86 17.07 18.99 -11.55
N ARG A 87 17.48 19.23 -10.32
CA ARG A 87 18.89 19.52 -9.97
C ARG A 87 19.83 18.36 -10.26
N LEU A 88 19.41 17.14 -10.07
CA LEU A 88 20.18 15.94 -10.41
C LEU A 88 20.32 15.81 -11.93
N ARG A 89 19.23 16.05 -12.68
CA ARG A 89 19.24 16.06 -14.14
C ARG A 89 20.18 17.11 -14.72
N GLU A 90 20.19 18.33 -14.16
CA GLU A 90 21.16 19.38 -14.53
C GLU A 90 22.62 18.96 -14.27
N ARG A 91 22.87 18.07 -13.33
CA ARG A 91 24.20 17.51 -13.01
C ARG A 91 24.55 16.26 -13.81
N GLY A 92 23.69 15.87 -14.75
CA GLY A 92 23.93 14.74 -15.64
C GLY A 92 23.37 13.41 -15.18
N THR A 93 22.63 13.36 -14.07
CA THR A 93 21.90 12.13 -13.67
C THR A 93 20.71 11.94 -14.60
N ARG A 94 20.60 10.77 -15.21
CA ARG A 94 19.43 10.45 -16.03
C ARG A 94 18.23 10.17 -15.13
N ILE A 95 17.11 10.83 -15.37
CA ILE A 95 15.82 10.63 -14.70
C ILE A 95 14.74 10.82 -15.77
N ASP A 96 14.17 9.72 -16.24
CA ASP A 96 13.12 9.71 -17.25
C ASP A 96 11.72 9.75 -16.62
N LEU A 97 11.59 9.27 -15.35
CA LEU A 97 10.33 9.16 -14.62
C LEU A 97 10.54 9.38 -13.13
N CYS A 98 9.66 10.16 -12.50
CA CYS A 98 9.54 10.26 -11.05
C CYS A 98 8.39 9.36 -10.56
N VAL A 99 8.66 8.55 -9.54
CA VAL A 99 7.71 7.60 -8.97
C VAL A 99 7.54 7.87 -7.49
N ALA A 100 6.33 8.24 -7.07
CA ALA A 100 5.93 8.30 -5.68
C ALA A 100 5.35 6.94 -5.24
N HIS A 101 5.57 6.54 -3.99
CA HIS A 101 4.73 5.53 -3.37
C HIS A 101 3.41 6.16 -2.94
N HIS A 102 3.45 7.12 -2.03
CA HIS A 102 2.26 7.80 -1.57
C HIS A 102 1.53 8.54 -2.68
N PRO A 103 0.19 8.48 -2.71
CA PRO A 103 -0.58 9.02 -3.82
C PRO A 103 -0.65 10.54 -3.81
N GLU A 104 -0.43 11.14 -4.97
CA GLU A 104 -0.55 12.56 -5.27
C GLU A 104 -1.68 12.83 -6.29
N GLY A 105 -2.05 14.07 -6.47
CA GLY A 105 -3.02 14.49 -7.47
C GLY A 105 -4.37 13.77 -7.37
N TYR A 106 -4.83 13.28 -8.51
CA TYR A 106 -6.08 12.51 -8.63
C TYR A 106 -6.07 11.27 -7.73
N ALA A 107 -4.96 10.57 -7.64
CA ALA A 107 -4.82 9.35 -6.84
C ALA A 107 -5.03 9.64 -5.33
N SER A 108 -4.46 10.72 -4.81
CA SER A 108 -4.67 11.16 -3.42
C SER A 108 -6.13 11.56 -3.15
N ALA A 109 -6.76 12.26 -4.10
CA ALA A 109 -8.16 12.69 -3.98
C ALA A 109 -9.15 11.50 -3.94
N ASN A 110 -8.80 10.39 -4.60
CA ASN A 110 -9.64 9.19 -4.73
C ASN A 110 -9.16 7.99 -3.89
N LEU A 111 -8.20 8.19 -2.99
CA LEU A 111 -7.65 7.16 -2.11
C LEU A 111 -8.73 6.35 -1.38
N TYR A 112 -9.79 7.02 -0.90
CA TYR A 112 -10.87 6.36 -0.17
C TYR A 112 -11.58 5.26 -0.96
N ARG A 113 -11.56 5.32 -2.30
CA ARG A 113 -12.24 4.33 -3.16
C ARG A 113 -11.54 2.97 -3.16
N VAL A 114 -10.21 2.97 -3.10
CA VAL A 114 -9.48 1.70 -3.07
C VAL A 114 -9.71 0.93 -1.76
N MET A 115 -10.11 1.64 -0.69
CA MET A 115 -10.40 1.03 0.60
C MET A 115 -11.58 0.03 0.56
N GLU A 116 -12.45 0.08 -0.45
CA GLU A 116 -13.53 -0.91 -0.62
C GLU A 116 -12.98 -2.34 -0.63
N MET A 117 -11.75 -2.56 -1.10
CA MET A 117 -11.12 -3.88 -1.10
C MET A 117 -10.92 -4.48 0.30
N GLN A 118 -10.83 -3.66 1.33
CA GLN A 118 -10.68 -4.14 2.72
C GLN A 118 -11.88 -4.97 3.18
N ALA A 119 -13.09 -4.67 2.68
CA ALA A 119 -14.27 -5.50 2.98
C ALA A 119 -14.14 -6.91 2.39
N ASP A 120 -13.62 -7.03 1.17
CA ASP A 120 -13.37 -8.32 0.52
C ASP A 120 -12.29 -9.11 1.27
N VAL A 121 -11.23 -8.45 1.73
CA VAL A 121 -10.15 -9.06 2.53
C VAL A 121 -10.72 -9.60 3.86
N LEU A 122 -11.51 -8.81 4.58
CA LEU A 122 -12.17 -9.26 5.81
C LEU A 122 -13.12 -10.43 5.56
N ALA A 123 -13.84 -10.42 4.43
CA ALA A 123 -14.73 -11.51 4.06
C ALA A 123 -13.97 -12.83 3.82
N LYS A 124 -12.78 -12.78 3.22
CA LYS A 124 -11.90 -13.96 3.05
C LYS A 124 -11.43 -14.52 4.40
N LEU A 125 -11.26 -13.69 5.41
CA LEU A 125 -10.93 -14.11 6.76
C LEU A 125 -12.13 -14.71 7.53
N GLY A 126 -13.37 -14.60 7.00
CA GLY A 126 -14.57 -15.18 7.60
C GLY A 126 -15.55 -14.17 8.18
N VAL A 127 -15.29 -12.87 8.06
CA VAL A 127 -16.28 -11.84 8.42
C VAL A 127 -17.37 -11.80 7.34
N PRO A 128 -18.66 -11.87 7.68
CA PRO A 128 -19.71 -11.73 6.67
C PRO A 128 -19.56 -10.44 5.86
N ILE A 129 -19.64 -10.52 4.53
CA ILE A 129 -19.37 -9.38 3.63
C ILE A 129 -20.23 -8.15 3.97
N THR A 130 -21.51 -8.34 4.28
CA THR A 130 -22.42 -7.24 4.66
C THR A 130 -22.00 -6.56 5.98
N VAL A 131 -21.35 -7.31 6.89
CA VAL A 131 -20.79 -6.75 8.13
C VAL A 131 -19.51 -5.99 7.81
N ALA A 132 -18.64 -6.54 6.98
CA ALA A 132 -17.40 -5.91 6.56
C ALA A 132 -17.66 -4.57 5.84
N GLU A 133 -18.58 -4.55 4.88
CA GLU A 133 -19.03 -3.31 4.21
C GLU A 133 -19.62 -2.30 5.20
N GLY A 134 -20.52 -2.76 6.10
CA GLY A 134 -21.20 -1.88 7.06
C GLY A 134 -20.26 -1.20 8.07
N ILE A 135 -19.19 -1.89 8.52
CA ILE A 135 -18.19 -1.27 9.42
C ILE A 135 -17.20 -0.38 8.67
N LEU A 136 -16.99 -0.62 7.37
CA LEU A 136 -16.05 0.13 6.54
C LEU A 136 -16.64 1.45 6.02
N ASP A 137 -17.92 1.49 5.69
CA ASP A 137 -18.59 2.62 5.06
C ASP A 137 -18.40 3.96 5.81
N PRO A 138 -18.57 4.05 7.15
CA PRO A 138 -18.30 5.29 7.88
C PRO A 138 -16.84 5.74 7.74
N ARG A 139 -15.89 4.80 7.65
CA ARG A 139 -14.47 5.08 7.51
C ARG A 139 -14.13 5.60 6.12
N LEU A 140 -14.72 5.05 5.07
CA LEU A 140 -14.58 5.56 3.71
C LEU A 140 -14.99 7.03 3.63
N HIS A 141 -16.16 7.37 4.18
CA HIS A 141 -16.65 8.75 4.22
C HIS A 141 -15.75 9.68 5.05
N GLU A 142 -15.16 9.18 6.15
CA GLU A 142 -14.20 9.96 6.93
C GLU A 142 -12.95 10.28 6.12
N VAL A 143 -12.35 9.27 5.46
CA VAL A 143 -11.15 9.45 4.63
C VAL A 143 -11.46 10.39 3.46
N GLN A 144 -12.59 10.23 2.79
CA GLN A 144 -13.03 11.13 1.73
C GLN A 144 -13.06 12.60 2.20
N ARG A 145 -13.72 12.89 3.35
CA ARG A 145 -13.75 14.24 3.89
C ARG A 145 -12.39 14.80 4.25
N ARG A 146 -11.49 13.95 4.78
CA ARG A 146 -10.11 14.36 5.13
C ARG A 146 -9.27 14.71 3.91
N THR A 147 -9.46 13.99 2.80
CA THR A 147 -8.75 14.27 1.55
C THR A 147 -9.25 15.51 0.84
N MET A 148 -10.55 15.82 0.91
CA MET A 148 -11.17 16.98 0.22
C MET A 148 -10.57 18.35 0.57
N VAL A 149 -9.93 18.49 1.73
CA VAL A 149 -9.34 19.78 2.16
C VAL A 149 -7.94 20.03 1.64
N LYS A 150 -7.33 19.04 0.99
CA LYS A 150 -5.94 19.11 0.48
C LYS A 150 -5.89 19.80 -0.89
N ASN A 151 -4.80 20.51 -1.16
CA ASN A 151 -4.45 20.91 -2.53
C ASN A 151 -3.71 19.75 -3.20
N HIS A 152 -4.43 18.95 -3.95
CA HIS A 152 -3.89 17.74 -4.59
C HIS A 152 -2.99 17.99 -5.79
N THR A 153 -3.06 19.19 -6.42
CA THR A 153 -2.36 19.42 -7.68
C THR A 153 -0.92 19.88 -7.53
N ARG A 154 -0.47 20.25 -6.33
CA ARG A 154 0.86 20.85 -6.09
C ARG A 154 2.01 20.10 -6.74
N ALA A 155 2.16 18.81 -6.45
CA ALA A 155 3.23 17.99 -7.01
C ALA A 155 3.04 17.76 -8.51
N VAL A 156 1.79 17.52 -8.95
CA VAL A 156 1.47 17.31 -10.37
C VAL A 156 1.78 18.56 -11.20
N ASP A 157 1.43 19.76 -10.69
CA ASP A 157 1.72 21.03 -11.36
C ASP A 157 3.25 21.29 -11.44
N ALA A 158 3.99 20.96 -10.39
CA ALA A 158 5.44 21.04 -10.40
C ALA A 158 6.06 20.06 -11.42
N ALA A 159 5.58 18.81 -11.48
CA ALA A 159 6.04 17.84 -12.47
C ALA A 159 5.81 18.33 -13.90
N LYS A 160 4.63 18.92 -14.20
CA LYS A 160 4.30 19.51 -15.49
C LYS A 160 5.24 20.67 -15.86
N LEU A 161 5.47 21.60 -14.92
CA LEU A 161 6.32 22.76 -15.14
C LEU A 161 7.79 22.40 -15.36
N LEU A 162 8.28 21.36 -14.67
CA LEU A 162 9.64 20.84 -14.78
C LEU A 162 9.82 19.81 -15.92
N GLY A 163 8.72 19.40 -16.56
CA GLY A 163 8.74 18.46 -17.69
C GLY A 163 9.09 17.02 -17.27
N PHE A 164 8.68 16.59 -16.07
CA PHE A 164 8.86 15.22 -15.63
C PHE A 164 7.60 14.38 -15.86
N PRO A 165 7.71 13.20 -16.50
CA PRO A 165 6.75 12.12 -16.26
C PRO A 165 6.69 11.80 -14.76
N PHE A 166 5.46 11.65 -14.25
CA PHE A 166 5.22 11.45 -12.82
C PHE A 166 4.07 10.47 -12.61
N MET A 167 4.26 9.50 -11.72
CA MET A 167 3.23 8.56 -11.32
C MET A 167 3.32 8.23 -9.83
N CYS A 168 2.25 7.66 -9.30
CA CYS A 168 2.27 7.03 -8.00
C CYS A 168 1.87 5.54 -8.09
N LEU A 169 2.55 4.72 -7.29
CA LEU A 169 2.40 3.27 -7.21
C LEU A 169 2.15 2.87 -5.75
N HIS A 170 0.92 3.09 -5.26
CA HIS A 170 0.54 2.88 -3.86
C HIS A 170 0.05 1.44 -3.63
N THR A 171 -1.24 1.17 -3.76
CA THR A 171 -1.80 -0.15 -3.45
C THR A 171 -1.12 -1.31 -4.20
N VAL A 172 -0.56 -1.09 -5.39
CA VAL A 172 0.20 -2.15 -6.09
C VAL A 172 1.47 -2.58 -5.34
N ALA A 173 2.15 -1.64 -4.68
CA ALA A 173 3.29 -1.95 -3.82
C ALA A 173 2.85 -2.53 -2.48
N ASP A 174 1.78 -1.97 -1.89
CA ASP A 174 1.18 -2.46 -0.65
C ASP A 174 0.70 -3.91 -0.77
N ASN A 175 0.13 -4.28 -1.90
CA ASN A 175 -0.25 -5.67 -2.18
C ASN A 175 0.98 -6.58 -2.15
N CYS A 176 2.11 -6.14 -2.71
CA CYS A 176 3.33 -6.94 -2.72
C CYS A 176 3.85 -7.21 -1.30
N VAL A 177 3.96 -6.18 -0.44
CA VAL A 177 4.42 -6.38 0.94
C VAL A 177 3.42 -7.18 1.76
N THR A 178 2.12 -6.92 1.61
CA THR A 178 1.07 -7.63 2.34
C THR A 178 1.11 -9.12 2.04
N THR A 179 1.08 -9.49 0.77
CA THR A 179 1.07 -10.90 0.35
C THR A 179 2.39 -11.58 0.69
N TYR A 180 3.52 -10.91 0.44
CA TYR A 180 4.84 -11.46 0.78
C TYR A 180 4.97 -11.80 2.27
N LEU A 181 4.56 -10.90 3.16
CA LEU A 181 4.63 -11.14 4.60
C LEU A 181 3.58 -12.15 5.06
N GLN A 182 2.37 -12.14 4.48
CA GLN A 182 1.36 -13.14 4.81
C GLN A 182 1.84 -14.54 4.42
N ASP A 183 2.36 -14.74 3.20
CA ASP A 183 2.90 -16.01 2.73
C ASP A 183 4.09 -16.45 3.59
N LEU A 184 4.95 -15.52 4.02
CA LEU A 184 6.05 -15.80 4.93
C LEU A 184 5.55 -16.35 6.28
N PHE A 185 4.55 -15.70 6.89
CA PHE A 185 4.00 -16.16 8.18
C PHE A 185 3.23 -17.47 8.02
N ASP A 186 2.49 -17.64 6.95
CA ASP A 186 1.73 -18.88 6.70
C ASP A 186 2.68 -20.06 6.44
N GLY A 187 3.81 -19.82 5.78
CA GLY A 187 4.83 -20.84 5.50
C GLY A 187 5.69 -21.22 6.71
N GLU A 188 6.10 -20.23 7.49
CA GLU A 188 6.98 -20.44 8.65
C GLU A 188 6.24 -20.84 9.94
N GLY A 189 4.94 -20.50 10.04
CA GLY A 189 4.08 -20.87 11.16
C GLY A 189 4.57 -20.37 12.53
N PRO A 190 4.75 -19.04 12.73
CA PRO A 190 5.29 -18.50 13.97
C PRO A 190 4.40 -18.86 15.17
N GLU A 191 4.98 -19.47 16.20
CA GLU A 191 4.23 -19.87 17.39
C GLU A 191 4.06 -18.73 18.40
N THR A 192 5.05 -17.81 18.45
CA THR A 192 5.10 -16.70 19.41
C THR A 192 5.27 -15.35 18.73
N LEU A 193 5.01 -14.26 19.46
CA LEU A 193 5.30 -12.91 18.95
C LEU A 193 6.80 -12.68 18.71
N ALA A 194 7.67 -13.37 19.43
CA ALA A 194 9.12 -13.30 19.19
C ALA A 194 9.47 -13.88 17.80
N ASP A 195 8.80 -14.96 17.38
CA ASP A 195 9.00 -15.55 16.06
C ASP A 195 8.51 -14.60 14.96
N VAL A 196 7.33 -13.99 15.13
CA VAL A 196 6.81 -12.98 14.20
C VAL A 196 7.82 -11.84 14.01
N VAL A 197 8.34 -11.31 15.13
CA VAL A 197 9.33 -10.22 15.11
C VAL A 197 10.66 -10.67 14.49
N ALA A 198 11.10 -11.91 14.73
CA ALA A 198 12.32 -12.44 14.14
C ALA A 198 12.23 -12.53 12.62
N LEU A 199 11.08 -12.98 12.08
CA LEU A 199 10.82 -13.07 10.65
C LEU A 199 10.80 -11.67 9.99
N LEU A 200 10.18 -10.67 10.64
CA LEU A 200 10.23 -9.30 10.17
C LEU A 200 11.66 -8.74 10.18
N LYS A 201 12.40 -8.91 11.27
CA LYS A 201 13.79 -8.42 11.41
C LYS A 201 14.76 -9.07 10.42
N ALA A 202 14.42 -10.22 9.86
CA ALA A 202 15.21 -10.87 8.83
C ALA A 202 15.11 -10.17 7.46
N GLN A 203 14.10 -9.31 7.27
CA GLN A 203 13.98 -8.53 6.03
C GLN A 203 14.92 -7.32 6.08
N PRO A 204 15.70 -7.06 5.01
CA PRO A 204 16.70 -6.00 4.99
C PRO A 204 16.12 -4.61 5.29
N GLU A 205 14.94 -4.29 4.76
CA GLU A 205 14.30 -2.98 4.93
C GLU A 205 13.98 -2.68 6.40
N TYR A 206 13.58 -3.67 7.16
CA TYR A 206 13.32 -3.50 8.60
C TYR A 206 14.60 -3.45 9.44
N ALA A 207 15.69 -4.07 8.96
CA ALA A 207 17.00 -3.95 9.59
C ALA A 207 17.57 -2.53 9.48
N GLU A 208 17.48 -1.93 8.29
CA GLU A 208 17.86 -0.54 8.03
C GLU A 208 17.02 0.46 8.85
N ALA A 209 15.72 0.24 8.96
CA ALA A 209 14.80 1.11 9.71
C ALA A 209 15.21 1.27 11.19
N LYS A 210 15.84 0.28 11.78
CA LYS A 210 16.33 0.34 13.17
C LYS A 210 17.37 1.44 13.36
N LEU A 211 18.20 1.72 12.35
CA LEU A 211 19.20 2.75 12.39
C LEU A 211 18.59 4.17 12.42
N HIS A 212 17.37 4.32 11.88
CA HIS A 212 16.67 5.60 11.76
C HIS A 212 15.58 5.81 12.82
N GLY A 213 15.49 4.93 13.83
CA GLY A 213 14.55 5.07 14.94
C GLY A 213 13.09 4.72 14.62
N SER A 214 12.81 4.20 13.42
CA SER A 214 11.49 3.74 12.99
C SER A 214 11.32 2.22 13.14
N GLY A 215 11.91 1.64 14.18
CA GLY A 215 11.94 0.20 14.40
C GLY A 215 10.60 -0.41 14.78
N LEU A 216 10.55 -1.74 14.70
CA LEU A 216 9.41 -2.57 15.08
C LEU A 216 8.93 -2.28 16.50
N GLN A 217 7.60 -2.25 16.69
CA GLN A 217 6.96 -2.12 17.98
C GLN A 217 6.00 -3.28 18.24
N ILE A 218 6.09 -3.87 19.41
CA ILE A 218 5.16 -4.91 19.87
C ILE A 218 4.20 -4.26 20.87
N LEU A 219 2.92 -4.24 20.52
CA LEU A 219 1.85 -3.63 21.31
C LEU A 219 0.82 -4.70 21.72
N ALA A 220 1.27 -5.70 22.46
CA ALA A 220 0.39 -6.71 23.01
C ALA A 220 -0.17 -6.26 24.37
N ARG A 221 -1.36 -6.76 24.72
CA ARG A 221 -2.13 -6.35 25.91
C ARG A 221 -1.34 -6.35 27.23
N SER A 222 -0.39 -7.23 27.40
CA SER A 222 0.33 -7.41 28.68
C SER A 222 1.83 -7.24 28.60
N ILE A 223 2.37 -6.83 27.45
CA ILE A 223 3.83 -6.81 27.27
C ILE A 223 4.33 -5.40 27.10
N LYS A 224 5.30 -5.08 27.94
CA LYS A 224 6.09 -3.86 27.88
C LYS A 224 7.52 -4.08 27.36
N SER A 225 7.89 -5.33 27.00
CA SER A 225 9.25 -5.62 26.52
C SER A 225 9.32 -6.83 25.58
N GLU A 226 10.32 -6.84 24.70
CA GLU A 226 10.62 -7.97 23.79
C GLU A 226 10.87 -9.28 24.56
N GLU A 227 11.36 -9.24 25.82
CA GLU A 227 11.63 -10.42 26.65
C GLU A 227 10.40 -11.28 26.93
N ASN A 228 9.22 -10.67 26.93
CA ASN A 228 7.97 -11.39 27.13
C ASN A 228 7.36 -11.91 25.81
N ALA A 229 7.78 -11.41 24.66
CA ALA A 229 7.25 -11.80 23.35
C ALA A 229 7.37 -13.32 23.11
N ALA A 230 8.44 -13.96 23.61
CA ALA A 230 8.66 -15.40 23.51
C ALA A 230 7.64 -16.26 24.31
N ARG A 231 6.82 -15.65 25.17
CA ARG A 231 5.81 -16.35 25.97
C ARG A 231 4.39 -16.17 25.48
N ILE A 232 4.19 -15.28 24.50
CA ILE A 232 2.86 -14.97 23.95
C ILE A 232 2.70 -15.71 22.65
N ARG A 233 1.65 -16.50 22.57
CA ARG A 233 1.26 -17.19 21.35
C ARG A 233 0.80 -16.18 20.30
N ALA A 234 1.30 -16.33 19.07
CA ALA A 234 0.89 -15.48 17.95
C ALA A 234 -0.56 -15.73 17.54
N GLY A 235 -1.02 -16.97 17.56
CA GLY A 235 -2.26 -17.36 16.88
C GLY A 235 -2.11 -17.23 15.35
N GLU A 236 -3.21 -17.17 14.63
CA GLU A 236 -3.14 -16.83 13.19
C GLU A 236 -2.71 -15.38 13.03
N VAL A 237 -1.72 -15.15 12.16
CA VAL A 237 -1.21 -13.80 11.87
C VAL A 237 -1.95 -13.22 10.68
N PHE A 238 -2.44 -12.01 10.82
CA PHE A 238 -3.06 -11.24 9.75
C PHE A 238 -2.23 -10.01 9.43
N VAL A 239 -1.79 -9.90 8.18
CA VAL A 239 -1.04 -8.76 7.66
C VAL A 239 -2.00 -7.78 7.00
N ASP A 240 -2.08 -6.56 7.54
CA ASP A 240 -2.96 -5.47 7.05
C ASP A 240 -2.09 -4.27 6.67
N MET A 241 -1.62 -4.26 5.43
CA MET A 241 -0.73 -3.23 4.89
C MET A 241 -1.18 -2.73 3.52
N THR A 242 -2.41 -3.06 3.07
CA THR A 242 -2.91 -2.65 1.74
C THR A 242 -4.33 -2.10 1.80
N GLY A 243 -4.80 -1.60 0.67
CA GLY A 243 -6.15 -1.03 0.56
C GLY A 243 -6.23 0.42 1.03
N GLY A 244 -5.23 1.21 0.68
CA GLY A 244 -5.20 2.67 0.78
C GLY A 244 -4.73 3.21 2.12
N THR A 245 -5.48 3.09 3.18
CA THR A 245 -5.09 3.55 4.53
C THR A 245 -5.79 2.73 5.60
N GLY A 246 -5.39 2.90 6.85
CA GLY A 246 -5.91 2.13 7.99
C GLY A 246 -7.43 2.03 8.01
N GLY A 247 -7.91 0.81 8.17
CA GLY A 247 -9.30 0.42 8.09
C GLY A 247 -10.18 0.92 9.25
N SER A 248 -11.36 0.33 9.35
CA SER A 248 -12.32 0.64 10.42
C SER A 248 -11.83 0.15 11.77
N LYS A 249 -12.00 0.97 12.80
CA LYS A 249 -11.74 0.58 14.19
C LYS A 249 -12.51 -0.67 14.64
N TRP A 250 -13.70 -0.89 14.09
CA TRP A 250 -14.55 -2.05 14.40
C TRP A 250 -14.04 -3.36 13.81
N MET A 251 -13.03 -3.31 12.94
CA MET A 251 -12.40 -4.48 12.34
C MET A 251 -11.88 -5.45 13.42
N PHE A 252 -11.21 -4.94 14.46
CA PHE A 252 -10.60 -5.78 15.51
C PHE A 252 -11.64 -6.61 16.29
N GLU A 253 -12.82 -6.03 16.58
CA GLU A 253 -13.94 -6.77 17.18
C GLU A 253 -14.39 -7.92 16.26
N LYS A 254 -14.49 -7.67 14.95
CA LYS A 254 -14.94 -8.67 13.99
C LYS A 254 -13.87 -9.74 13.74
N LEU A 255 -12.59 -9.37 13.71
CA LEU A 255 -11.51 -10.35 13.67
C LEU A 255 -11.58 -11.29 14.88
N ALA A 256 -11.71 -10.75 16.09
CA ALA A 256 -11.78 -11.56 17.31
C ALA A 256 -13.01 -12.48 17.38
N THR A 257 -14.16 -12.06 16.83
CA THR A 257 -15.42 -12.82 16.96
C THR A 257 -15.69 -13.76 15.80
N ASN A 258 -15.17 -13.49 14.60
CA ASN A 258 -15.50 -14.23 13.39
C ASN A 258 -14.33 -15.02 12.81
N THR A 259 -13.10 -14.80 13.30
CA THR A 259 -11.88 -15.41 12.72
C THR A 259 -11.04 -16.08 13.81
N LYS A 260 -9.91 -16.66 13.43
CA LYS A 260 -8.90 -17.20 14.36
C LYS A 260 -7.69 -16.29 14.51
N VAL A 261 -7.75 -15.06 13.97
CA VAL A 261 -6.66 -14.10 14.06
C VAL A 261 -6.34 -13.79 15.51
N GLY A 262 -5.10 -14.07 15.88
CA GLY A 262 -4.54 -13.76 17.20
C GLY A 262 -3.58 -12.58 17.19
N THR A 263 -2.98 -12.31 16.02
CA THR A 263 -1.99 -11.25 15.86
C THR A 263 -2.26 -10.46 14.57
N PHE A 264 -2.34 -9.14 14.73
CA PHE A 264 -2.37 -8.16 13.65
C PHE A 264 -0.96 -7.62 13.41
N VAL A 265 -0.52 -7.62 12.16
CA VAL A 265 0.74 -7.02 11.73
C VAL A 265 0.41 -5.89 10.75
N GLY A 266 0.77 -4.65 11.10
CA GLY A 266 0.48 -3.48 10.28
C GLY A 266 1.64 -2.49 10.23
N MET A 267 1.57 -1.52 9.34
CA MET A 267 2.56 -0.45 9.21
C MET A 267 2.51 0.53 10.39
N HIS A 268 1.30 0.86 10.81
CA HIS A 268 0.98 1.76 11.92
C HIS A 268 -0.40 1.42 12.50
N ILE A 269 -0.74 2.01 13.64
CA ILE A 269 -2.06 1.91 14.25
C ILE A 269 -2.38 3.20 15.00
N SER A 270 -3.64 3.63 15.01
CA SER A 270 -4.08 4.72 15.87
C SER A 270 -4.29 4.25 17.32
N ASP A 271 -4.19 5.16 18.29
CA ASP A 271 -4.42 4.83 19.70
C ASP A 271 -5.82 4.24 19.92
N GLU A 272 -6.85 4.75 19.24
CA GLU A 272 -8.22 4.24 19.30
C GLU A 272 -8.30 2.79 18.79
N ASN A 273 -7.68 2.50 17.65
CA ASN A 273 -7.65 1.14 17.08
C ASN A 273 -6.86 0.17 17.97
N LEU A 274 -5.73 0.63 18.56
CA LEU A 274 -4.94 -0.14 19.48
C LEU A 274 -5.72 -0.53 20.74
N GLU A 275 -6.45 0.42 21.34
CA GLU A 275 -7.30 0.15 22.50
C GLU A 275 -8.37 -0.91 22.17
N ILE A 276 -9.01 -0.83 21.01
CA ILE A 276 -10.01 -1.82 20.61
C ILE A 276 -9.36 -3.18 20.33
N ALA A 277 -8.21 -3.23 19.67
CA ALA A 277 -7.47 -4.49 19.46
C ALA A 277 -7.12 -5.17 20.79
N GLN A 278 -6.58 -4.41 21.75
CA GLN A 278 -6.22 -4.90 23.07
C GLN A 278 -7.42 -5.38 23.88
N ASN A 279 -8.56 -4.66 23.82
CA ASN A 279 -9.80 -5.05 24.49
C ASN A 279 -10.40 -6.33 23.91
N ASN A 280 -10.13 -6.63 22.63
CA ASN A 280 -10.53 -7.84 21.94
C ASN A 280 -9.45 -8.95 21.95
N HIS A 281 -8.39 -8.78 22.75
CA HIS A 281 -7.30 -9.74 22.94
C HIS A 281 -6.49 -10.05 21.64
N ILE A 282 -6.50 -9.16 20.66
CA ILE A 282 -5.65 -9.25 19.48
C ILE A 282 -4.29 -8.62 19.79
N ASN A 283 -3.21 -9.35 19.56
CA ASN A 283 -1.87 -8.81 19.61
C ASN A 283 -1.63 -7.88 18.43
N VAL A 284 -0.83 -6.84 18.63
CA VAL A 284 -0.47 -5.90 17.57
C VAL A 284 1.04 -5.83 17.45
N VAL A 285 1.54 -6.00 16.24
CA VAL A 285 2.94 -5.78 15.86
C VAL A 285 2.98 -4.69 14.79
N ILE A 286 3.65 -3.59 15.10
CA ILE A 286 3.88 -2.51 14.13
C ILE A 286 5.23 -2.74 13.47
N ALA A 287 5.19 -3.04 12.18
CA ALA A 287 6.39 -3.29 11.38
C ALA A 287 7.14 -1.99 11.03
N GLY A 288 6.42 -0.87 11.00
CA GLY A 288 6.92 0.44 10.59
C GLY A 288 6.47 0.82 9.18
N HIS A 289 6.11 2.09 8.98
CA HIS A 289 5.52 2.57 7.71
C HIS A 289 6.56 2.56 6.60
N ALA A 290 7.52 3.48 6.63
CA ALA A 290 8.53 3.62 5.58
C ALA A 290 9.32 2.33 5.25
N PRO A 291 9.68 1.45 6.20
CA PRO A 291 10.29 0.17 5.87
C PRO A 291 9.35 -0.78 5.10
N SER A 292 8.06 -0.79 5.45
CA SER A 292 7.06 -1.62 4.75
C SER A 292 6.82 -1.12 3.33
N ASP A 293 6.73 0.21 3.15
CA ASP A 293 6.63 0.85 1.84
C ASP A 293 7.85 0.52 0.97
N SER A 294 9.06 0.59 1.58
CA SER A 294 10.30 0.23 0.88
C SER A 294 10.32 -1.24 0.47
N LEU A 295 9.85 -2.16 1.33
CA LEU A 295 9.74 -3.58 0.99
C LEU A 295 8.76 -3.79 -0.15
N GLY A 296 7.57 -3.18 -0.08
CA GLY A 296 6.56 -3.25 -1.13
C GLY A 296 7.05 -2.71 -2.47
N LEU A 297 7.68 -1.54 -2.47
CA LEU A 297 8.28 -0.94 -3.67
C LEU A 297 9.41 -1.81 -4.24
N ASN A 298 10.28 -2.38 -3.40
CA ASN A 298 11.35 -3.25 -3.87
C ASN A 298 10.81 -4.49 -4.57
N LEU A 299 9.83 -5.18 -3.97
CA LEU A 299 9.18 -6.36 -4.55
C LEU A 299 8.46 -6.00 -5.87
N LEU A 300 7.74 -4.89 -5.90
CA LEU A 300 7.08 -4.39 -7.10
C LEU A 300 8.08 -4.12 -8.22
N LEU A 301 9.16 -3.37 -7.92
CA LEU A 301 10.19 -3.01 -8.90
C LEU A 301 10.94 -4.23 -9.39
N ASP A 302 11.26 -5.19 -8.52
CA ASP A 302 11.91 -6.45 -8.94
C ASP A 302 11.01 -7.20 -9.92
N GLY A 303 9.69 -7.25 -9.68
CA GLY A 303 8.73 -7.85 -10.61
C GLY A 303 8.62 -7.09 -11.95
N VAL A 304 8.59 -5.76 -11.91
CA VAL A 304 8.53 -4.93 -13.14
C VAL A 304 9.81 -5.03 -13.96
N MET A 305 10.96 -5.14 -13.28
CA MET A 305 12.29 -5.15 -13.88
C MET A 305 12.80 -6.57 -14.21
N ALA A 306 11.99 -7.60 -14.02
CA ALA A 306 12.41 -9.00 -14.25
C ALA A 306 12.93 -9.25 -15.69
N GLU A 307 12.39 -8.53 -16.67
CA GLU A 307 12.77 -8.66 -18.08
C GLU A 307 13.66 -7.51 -18.57
N GLU A 308 13.70 -6.38 -17.86
CA GLU A 308 14.37 -5.15 -18.32
C GLU A 308 14.97 -4.38 -17.14
N LYS A 309 16.28 -4.17 -17.17
CA LYS A 309 16.97 -3.42 -16.11
C LYS A 309 16.79 -1.92 -16.29
N LEU A 310 16.36 -1.26 -15.22
CA LEU A 310 16.26 0.19 -15.13
C LEU A 310 17.27 0.73 -14.12
N GLU A 311 17.77 1.94 -14.36
CA GLU A 311 18.52 2.68 -13.35
C GLU A 311 17.54 3.23 -12.30
N VAL A 312 17.82 2.97 -11.01
CA VAL A 312 16.96 3.42 -9.90
C VAL A 312 17.74 4.38 -9.01
N THR A 313 17.27 5.62 -8.93
CA THR A 313 17.72 6.61 -7.94
C THR A 313 16.72 6.63 -6.78
N ALA A 314 17.15 6.19 -5.60
CA ALA A 314 16.31 6.16 -4.41
C ALA A 314 16.37 7.50 -3.66
N CYS A 315 15.22 7.96 -3.14
CA CYS A 315 15.11 9.18 -2.32
C CYS A 315 13.93 9.09 -1.34
N SER A 316 13.74 10.13 -0.55
CA SER A 316 12.56 10.34 0.31
C SER A 316 12.12 9.10 1.08
N GLY A 317 13.07 8.52 1.83
CA GLY A 317 12.82 7.37 2.71
C GLY A 317 12.80 6.00 2.02
N PHE A 318 12.75 5.94 0.69
CA PHE A 318 12.88 4.68 -0.03
C PHE A 318 14.33 4.19 -0.02
N VAL A 319 14.53 2.94 0.37
CA VAL A 319 15.82 2.24 0.36
C VAL A 319 15.75 1.12 -0.66
N ARG A 320 16.55 1.22 -1.74
CA ARG A 320 16.62 0.15 -2.75
C ARG A 320 17.41 -1.04 -2.22
N VAL A 321 16.77 -2.17 -2.09
CA VAL A 321 17.35 -3.47 -1.78
C VAL A 321 17.21 -4.36 -3.02
N ASN A 322 18.33 -4.81 -3.58
CA ASN A 322 18.30 -5.75 -4.68
C ASN A 322 18.17 -7.17 -4.12
N ARG A 323 17.17 -7.89 -4.61
CA ARG A 323 16.98 -9.31 -4.34
C ARG A 323 17.39 -10.06 -5.60
N ASP A 324 18.64 -10.60 -5.59
CA ASP A 324 19.19 -11.43 -6.68
C ASP A 324 18.54 -12.82 -6.68
#